data_1fe4c1c6c0480e561cbfd6f038db7229
#
_entry.id   1fe4c1c6c0480e561cbfd6f038db7229
#
_cell.length_a   1.000
_cell.length_b   1.000
_cell.length_c   1.000
_cell.angle_alpha   90.00
_cell.angle_beta   90.00
_cell.angle_gamma   90.00
#
_symmetry.space_group_name_H-M   'P 1'
#
loop_
_entity.id
_entity.type
_entity.pdbx_description
1 polymer ?
#
loop_
_entity_poly.entity_id
_entity_poly.type
_entity_poly.pdbx_seq_one_letter_code
_entity_poly.pdbx_strand_id
1 'polypeptide(L)'
;MGDDVGWFNIGAYHRGMMSGKTPNLDKLASEGMMFTDYYAEASCTAGRANFITGELPIRTGLTTVGQAGADVGIPDQAVTLATVLKSLGYATGQFGKNHLGDLNKYLPTVHGFDEFFGYLYHLDAMSDPYWFSFPINQDYYNKYGPRSLVHSYATDTDDTTEMPRWGKIGKQRIVDEGPLPPFPDMTNVQNMHDIPFLKAKYDMTTFDETLVKASSDFMDKAKRDGKPFFVWHNTTRMHVWTFLSKKYSALQNHDTNYGLEEAGMAQLDDSVGALLKHVDDMGEANNTIVIFTTDNGAEVFTWPDGGMTPFKATKGTSFEGGFRVPAIIRWPGRIKPGSVENGIFSGLDWFPTLTAAAGNTNITEQLLKGVALQGRTYKNHLDGYNQMDVLTGRGPSVRHEIFYFAGPALGALRHDNFKFQFFQQPYGWPGEKDTTDMPTMVNIRQDPFERTPSIRGESLNNMGGGYMNDFMAREFWRFVLAQQDVADLAKTAIDFPPMQAPASFNLEAVKREIQEKIKQHAGQ
;
A
#
# COMPACT_ATOMS: atom_id res chain seq x y z
N MET A 1 4.71 7.08 -2.00
CA MET A 1 3.42 6.43 -1.67
C MET A 1 2.92 7.00 -0.36
N GLY A 2 1.68 7.52 -0.34
CA GLY A 2 0.99 7.91 0.89
C GLY A 2 0.48 6.68 1.66
N ASP A 3 -0.09 6.92 2.82
CA ASP A 3 -0.67 5.93 3.70
C ASP A 3 -2.10 6.38 4.05
N ASP A 4 -3.12 5.61 3.70
CA ASP A 4 -4.54 5.88 3.93
C ASP A 4 -5.10 7.16 3.25
N VAL A 5 -4.48 7.64 2.17
CA VAL A 5 -4.89 8.88 1.50
C VAL A 5 -6.13 8.66 0.62
N GLY A 6 -7.20 9.39 0.91
CA GLY A 6 -8.42 9.39 0.11
C GLY A 6 -8.39 10.39 -1.06
N TRP A 7 -9.30 10.24 -2.01
CA TRP A 7 -9.45 11.17 -3.13
C TRP A 7 -9.63 12.61 -2.67
N PHE A 8 -10.45 12.83 -1.65
CA PHE A 8 -10.78 14.16 -1.18
C PHE A 8 -9.74 14.78 -0.25
N ASN A 9 -8.63 14.09 -0.01
CA ASN A 9 -7.46 14.68 0.63
C ASN A 9 -6.57 15.46 -0.35
N ILE A 10 -6.83 15.37 -1.69
CA ILE A 10 -5.98 15.97 -2.73
C ILE A 10 -6.76 17.01 -3.53
N GLY A 11 -6.22 18.23 -3.63
CA GLY A 11 -6.85 19.36 -4.32
C GLY A 11 -7.24 19.07 -5.77
N ALA A 12 -6.35 18.43 -6.54
CA ALA A 12 -6.61 18.03 -7.93
C ALA A 12 -7.84 17.13 -8.10
N TYR A 13 -8.20 16.34 -7.07
CA TYR A 13 -9.38 15.48 -7.08
C TYR A 13 -10.63 16.17 -6.55
N HIS A 14 -10.56 16.89 -5.41
CA HIS A 14 -11.74 17.53 -4.81
C HIS A 14 -12.10 18.88 -5.43
N ARG A 15 -11.19 19.53 -6.17
CA ARG A 15 -11.46 20.77 -6.94
C ARG A 15 -12.04 21.92 -6.12
N GLY A 16 -11.61 22.08 -4.86
CA GLY A 16 -12.09 23.12 -3.96
C GLY A 16 -13.33 22.74 -3.13
N MET A 17 -13.80 21.52 -3.21
CA MET A 17 -14.91 21.02 -2.38
C MET A 17 -14.49 20.91 -0.91
N MET A 18 -13.21 20.57 -0.65
CA MET A 18 -12.62 20.43 0.67
C MET A 18 -11.75 21.65 1.00
N SER A 19 -11.53 21.89 2.31
CA SER A 19 -10.66 22.97 2.79
C SER A 19 -9.18 22.72 2.56
N GLY A 20 -8.75 21.47 2.62
CA GLY A 20 -7.35 21.06 2.46
C GLY A 20 -6.77 21.45 1.11
N LYS A 21 -5.49 21.85 1.09
CA LYS A 21 -4.78 22.26 -0.12
C LYS A 21 -3.50 21.46 -0.28
N THR A 22 -3.27 20.99 -1.50
CA THR A 22 -2.10 20.17 -1.88
C THR A 22 -1.44 20.73 -3.14
N PRO A 23 -0.86 21.94 -3.08
CA PRO A 23 -0.38 22.64 -4.28
C PRO A 23 0.71 21.88 -5.05
N ASN A 24 1.54 21.08 -4.39
CA ASN A 24 2.59 20.30 -5.06
C ASN A 24 2.00 19.07 -5.78
N LEU A 25 1.04 18.38 -5.18
CA LEU A 25 0.30 17.29 -5.84
C LEU A 25 -0.58 17.82 -6.97
N ASP A 26 -1.21 18.99 -6.79
CA ASP A 26 -1.99 19.65 -7.84
C ASP A 26 -1.10 20.03 -9.03
N LYS A 27 0.13 20.52 -8.75
CA LYS A 27 1.14 20.79 -9.78
C LYS A 27 1.56 19.50 -10.48
N LEU A 28 1.85 18.42 -9.72
CA LEU A 28 2.20 17.13 -10.29
C LEU A 28 1.10 16.61 -11.23
N ALA A 29 -0.18 16.74 -10.86
CA ALA A 29 -1.32 16.38 -11.69
C ALA A 29 -1.41 17.24 -12.97
N SER A 30 -1.12 18.55 -12.86
CA SER A 30 -1.15 19.46 -14.01
C SER A 30 0.01 19.23 -15.00
N GLU A 31 1.15 18.78 -14.52
CA GLU A 31 2.34 18.43 -15.31
C GLU A 31 2.34 16.99 -15.83
N GLY A 32 1.42 16.15 -15.35
CA GLY A 32 1.35 14.73 -15.63
C GLY A 32 -0.03 14.25 -16.02
N MET A 33 -0.35 13.05 -15.59
CA MET A 33 -1.63 12.36 -15.79
C MET A 33 -2.24 11.98 -14.44
N MET A 34 -3.53 12.23 -14.28
CA MET A 34 -4.32 11.84 -13.12
C MET A 34 -5.24 10.67 -13.49
N PHE A 35 -5.35 9.67 -12.63
CA PHE A 35 -6.22 8.52 -12.85
C PHE A 35 -7.54 8.67 -12.10
N THR A 36 -8.65 8.27 -12.74
CA THR A 36 -9.98 8.22 -12.10
C THR A 36 -10.40 6.80 -11.72
N ASP A 37 -9.80 5.79 -12.34
CA ASP A 37 -10.06 4.37 -12.11
C ASP A 37 -8.79 3.62 -11.72
N TYR A 38 -8.07 4.14 -10.70
CA TYR A 38 -6.91 3.49 -10.14
C TYR A 38 -7.28 2.73 -8.86
N TYR A 39 -6.81 1.48 -8.77
CA TYR A 39 -7.13 0.55 -7.71
C TYR A 39 -5.88 0.08 -6.97
N ALA A 40 -5.86 0.28 -5.67
CA ALA A 40 -4.93 -0.33 -4.73
C ALA A 40 -5.57 -1.60 -4.12
N GLU A 41 -5.30 -1.86 -2.84
CA GLU A 41 -5.85 -3.01 -2.11
C GLU A 41 -6.61 -2.55 -0.86
N ALA A 42 -7.26 -3.51 -0.18
CA ALA A 42 -8.08 -3.22 0.99
C ALA A 42 -7.28 -2.73 2.21
N SER A 43 -5.98 -3.03 2.30
CA SER A 43 -5.15 -2.71 3.48
C SER A 43 -3.70 -2.45 3.11
N CYS A 44 -2.97 -1.79 4.03
CA CYS A 44 -1.58 -1.34 3.81
C CYS A 44 -0.65 -2.46 3.33
N THR A 45 -0.58 -3.58 4.05
CA THR A 45 0.29 -4.71 3.70
C THR A 45 -0.07 -5.26 2.33
N ALA A 46 -1.36 -5.43 2.05
CA ALA A 46 -1.83 -5.92 0.77
C ALA A 46 -1.48 -4.97 -0.39
N GLY A 47 -1.72 -3.67 -0.23
CA GLY A 47 -1.42 -2.68 -1.25
C GLY A 47 0.09 -2.49 -1.50
N ARG A 48 0.90 -2.57 -0.45
CA ARG A 48 2.36 -2.51 -0.58
C ARG A 48 2.93 -3.77 -1.22
N ALA A 49 2.40 -4.96 -0.88
CA ALA A 49 2.76 -6.21 -1.54
C ALA A 49 2.36 -6.19 -3.02
N ASN A 50 1.11 -5.80 -3.33
CA ASN A 50 0.59 -5.63 -4.68
C ASN A 50 1.52 -4.76 -5.55
N PHE A 51 1.87 -3.56 -5.06
CA PHE A 51 2.72 -2.61 -5.77
C PHE A 51 4.11 -3.17 -6.05
N ILE A 52 4.75 -3.78 -5.04
CA ILE A 52 6.17 -4.17 -5.17
C ILE A 52 6.37 -5.53 -5.84
N THR A 53 5.38 -6.42 -5.81
CA THR A 53 5.46 -7.75 -6.43
C THR A 53 4.70 -7.88 -7.75
N GLY A 54 3.73 -7.01 -8.04
CA GLY A 54 2.84 -7.16 -9.19
C GLY A 54 1.90 -8.36 -9.09
N GLU A 55 1.76 -8.94 -7.90
CA GLU A 55 0.96 -10.11 -7.61
C GLU A 55 -0.18 -9.80 -6.64
N LEU A 56 -1.33 -10.45 -6.83
CA LEU A 56 -2.44 -10.37 -5.88
C LEU A 56 -1.98 -10.81 -4.48
N PRO A 57 -2.41 -10.12 -3.40
CA PRO A 57 -1.99 -10.43 -2.04
C PRO A 57 -2.25 -11.88 -1.60
N ILE A 58 -3.24 -12.53 -2.19
CA ILE A 58 -3.52 -13.96 -1.94
C ILE A 58 -2.40 -14.88 -2.42
N ARG A 59 -1.57 -14.48 -3.43
CA ARG A 59 -0.43 -15.29 -3.90
C ARG A 59 0.73 -15.20 -2.93
N THR A 60 1.03 -14.00 -2.45
CA THR A 60 2.10 -13.80 -1.48
C THR A 60 1.70 -14.15 -0.05
N GLY A 61 0.40 -14.30 0.24
CA GLY A 61 -0.17 -14.47 1.58
C GLY A 61 -0.23 -13.18 2.40
N LEU A 62 0.21 -12.05 1.84
CA LEU A 62 0.25 -10.74 2.50
C LEU A 62 -1.10 -10.02 2.39
N THR A 63 -2.16 -10.67 2.85
CA THR A 63 -3.53 -10.14 2.81
C THR A 63 -3.85 -9.17 3.96
N THR A 64 -3.05 -9.19 5.01
CA THR A 64 -3.09 -8.26 6.16
C THR A 64 -1.77 -8.31 6.91
N VAL A 65 -1.65 -7.55 7.99
CA VAL A 65 -0.43 -7.44 8.79
C VAL A 65 -0.24 -8.60 9.75
N GLY A 66 1.02 -8.95 10.05
CA GLY A 66 1.41 -9.77 11.19
C GLY A 66 1.69 -8.90 12.42
N GLN A 67 1.67 -9.54 13.59
CA GLN A 67 2.14 -8.90 14.83
C GLN A 67 3.68 -8.82 14.86
N ALA A 68 4.21 -7.97 15.72
CA ALA A 68 5.65 -7.82 15.91
C ALA A 68 6.34 -9.17 16.25
N GLY A 69 7.36 -9.52 15.46
CA GLY A 69 8.08 -10.81 15.57
C GLY A 69 7.35 -12.00 14.95
N ALA A 70 6.21 -11.79 14.28
CA ALA A 70 5.51 -12.87 13.60
C ALA A 70 6.31 -13.36 12.39
N ASP A 71 6.27 -14.69 12.16
CA ASP A 71 6.86 -15.29 10.95
C ASP A 71 5.90 -15.14 9.75
N VAL A 72 5.57 -13.89 9.44
CA VAL A 72 4.75 -13.46 8.31
C VAL A 72 5.39 -12.25 7.66
N GLY A 73 5.69 -12.34 6.40
CA GLY A 73 6.32 -11.26 5.63
C GLY A 73 6.48 -11.65 4.18
N ILE A 74 7.17 -10.83 3.40
CA ILE A 74 7.41 -11.06 1.98
C ILE A 74 8.18 -12.37 1.78
N PRO A 75 7.58 -13.38 1.08
CA PRO A 75 8.25 -14.66 0.92
C PRO A 75 9.48 -14.57 0.04
N ASP A 76 10.45 -15.42 0.28
CA ASP A 76 11.66 -15.55 -0.54
C ASP A 76 11.38 -15.83 -2.01
N GLN A 77 10.27 -16.48 -2.31
CA GLN A 77 9.83 -16.80 -3.67
C GLN A 77 9.22 -15.61 -4.39
N ALA A 78 8.75 -14.59 -3.67
CA ALA A 78 8.16 -13.40 -4.26
C ALA A 78 9.26 -12.54 -4.90
N VAL A 79 9.14 -12.31 -6.21
CA VAL A 79 10.00 -11.36 -6.90
C VAL A 79 9.52 -9.94 -6.62
N THR A 80 10.45 -9.01 -6.41
CA THR A 80 10.11 -7.59 -6.26
C THR A 80 10.50 -6.79 -7.51
N LEU A 81 9.81 -5.68 -7.74
CA LEU A 81 10.19 -4.71 -8.76
C LEU A 81 11.65 -4.22 -8.54
N ALA A 82 12.06 -4.05 -7.27
CA ALA A 82 13.43 -3.70 -6.92
C ALA A 82 14.45 -4.76 -7.40
N THR A 83 14.14 -6.05 -7.22
CA THR A 83 14.99 -7.15 -7.71
C THR A 83 15.18 -7.08 -9.23
N VAL A 84 14.11 -6.84 -9.98
CA VAL A 84 14.16 -6.74 -11.44
C VAL A 84 14.94 -5.50 -11.87
N LEU A 85 14.62 -4.32 -11.32
CA LEU A 85 15.30 -3.08 -11.68
C LEU A 85 16.79 -3.11 -11.31
N LYS A 86 17.14 -3.70 -10.17
CA LYS A 86 18.55 -3.92 -9.81
C LYS A 86 19.28 -4.80 -10.83
N SER A 87 18.62 -5.84 -11.37
CA SER A 87 19.20 -6.67 -12.43
C SER A 87 19.40 -5.92 -13.76
N LEU A 88 18.66 -4.81 -13.95
CA LEU A 88 18.79 -3.89 -15.08
C LEU A 88 19.78 -2.73 -14.80
N GLY A 89 20.51 -2.77 -13.69
CA GLY A 89 21.56 -1.80 -13.35
C GLY A 89 21.11 -0.60 -12.51
N TYR A 90 19.86 -0.57 -12.05
CA TYR A 90 19.38 0.50 -11.17
C TYR A 90 19.96 0.37 -9.76
N ALA A 91 20.24 1.51 -9.14
CA ALA A 91 20.35 1.61 -7.70
C ALA A 91 18.93 1.62 -7.11
N THR A 92 18.70 0.86 -6.03
CA THR A 92 17.35 0.63 -5.49
C THR A 92 17.29 0.99 -4.01
N GLY A 93 16.43 1.94 -3.63
CA GLY A 93 16.27 2.42 -2.26
C GLY A 93 14.83 2.44 -1.81
N GLN A 94 14.58 2.08 -0.55
CA GLN A 94 13.27 2.21 0.08
C GLN A 94 13.40 3.03 1.36
N PHE A 95 12.56 4.06 1.50
CA PHE A 95 12.59 4.99 2.63
C PHE A 95 11.19 5.18 3.21
N GLY A 96 11.05 4.96 4.53
CA GLY A 96 9.78 5.04 5.25
C GLY A 96 9.14 3.68 5.53
N LYS A 97 7.80 3.62 5.49
CA LYS A 97 7.04 2.42 5.83
C LYS A 97 7.31 1.25 4.89
N ASN A 98 7.70 0.09 5.42
CA ASN A 98 7.78 -1.17 4.66
C ASN A 98 6.50 -2.00 4.78
N HIS A 99 6.13 -2.40 5.97
CA HIS A 99 4.93 -3.17 6.33
C HIS A 99 4.78 -4.53 5.62
N LEU A 100 5.91 -5.18 5.30
CA LEU A 100 5.98 -6.49 4.63
C LEU A 100 6.75 -7.53 5.47
N GLY A 101 6.68 -7.39 6.80
CA GLY A 101 7.35 -8.25 7.78
C GLY A 101 8.54 -7.57 8.45
N ASP A 102 8.87 -8.03 9.66
CA ASP A 102 9.86 -7.40 10.54
C ASP A 102 11.07 -8.29 10.90
N LEU A 103 11.01 -9.58 10.56
CA LEU A 103 12.18 -10.44 10.69
C LEU A 103 13.27 -10.07 9.68
N ASN A 104 14.53 -10.36 10.00
CA ASN A 104 15.66 -10.02 9.11
C ASN A 104 15.50 -10.56 7.69
N LYS A 105 14.90 -11.75 7.55
CA LYS A 105 14.63 -12.38 6.25
C LYS A 105 13.56 -11.66 5.41
N TYR A 106 12.82 -10.70 5.99
CA TYR A 106 11.78 -9.92 5.32
C TYR A 106 12.18 -8.47 5.05
N LEU A 107 13.38 -8.05 5.48
CA LEU A 107 13.82 -6.68 5.25
C LEU A 107 14.03 -6.40 3.75
N PRO A 108 13.75 -5.18 3.30
CA PRO A 108 13.86 -4.82 1.87
C PRO A 108 15.22 -5.14 1.24
N THR A 109 16.29 -5.05 2.02
CA THR A 109 17.65 -5.26 1.53
C THR A 109 17.99 -6.71 1.16
N VAL A 110 17.21 -7.69 1.58
CA VAL A 110 17.30 -9.07 1.07
C VAL A 110 16.24 -9.38 -0.01
N HIS A 111 15.43 -8.37 -0.37
CA HIS A 111 14.40 -8.44 -1.41
C HIS A 111 14.63 -7.41 -2.53
N GLY A 112 15.89 -7.16 -2.89
CA GLY A 112 16.28 -6.41 -4.07
C GLY A 112 16.61 -4.94 -3.85
N PHE A 113 16.41 -4.37 -2.67
CA PHE A 113 16.84 -3.01 -2.37
C PHE A 113 18.31 -2.95 -1.94
N ASP A 114 19.05 -1.95 -2.40
CA ASP A 114 20.42 -1.68 -1.95
C ASP A 114 20.45 -1.07 -0.57
N GLU A 115 19.47 -0.22 -0.27
CA GLU A 115 19.35 0.51 0.99
C GLU A 115 17.89 0.59 1.44
N PHE A 116 17.68 0.43 2.74
CA PHE A 116 16.40 0.65 3.42
C PHE A 116 16.63 1.48 4.68
N PHE A 117 15.81 2.53 4.84
CA PHE A 117 15.71 3.26 6.10
C PHE A 117 14.26 3.59 6.42
N GLY A 118 13.74 3.09 7.55
CA GLY A 118 12.35 3.32 7.91
C GLY A 118 11.82 2.41 9.02
N TYR A 119 10.52 2.21 9.02
CA TYR A 119 9.80 1.39 9.99
C TYR A 119 9.01 0.28 9.31
N LEU A 120 8.62 -0.74 10.11
CA LEU A 120 8.21 -2.04 9.58
C LEU A 120 6.73 -2.36 9.80
N TYR A 121 5.96 -1.44 10.42
CA TYR A 121 4.57 -1.66 10.85
C TYR A 121 3.63 -0.58 10.35
N HIS A 122 2.33 -0.64 10.76
CA HIS A 122 1.46 0.53 10.77
C HIS A 122 2.00 1.58 11.77
N LEU A 123 1.72 2.85 11.52
CA LEU A 123 2.40 3.93 12.24
C LEU A 123 2.10 3.93 13.74
N ASP A 124 0.85 3.65 14.13
CA ASP A 124 0.40 3.62 15.52
C ASP A 124 1.11 2.54 16.34
N ALA A 125 1.49 1.39 15.76
CA ALA A 125 2.28 0.39 16.47
C ALA A 125 3.62 0.93 16.97
N MET A 126 4.21 1.90 16.28
CA MET A 126 5.43 2.57 16.73
C MET A 126 5.20 3.41 18.00
N SER A 127 3.94 3.76 18.28
CA SER A 127 3.53 4.52 19.47
C SER A 127 3.10 3.64 20.63
N ASP A 128 2.82 2.35 20.41
CA ASP A 128 2.31 1.43 21.44
C ASP A 128 3.11 1.44 22.74
N PRO A 129 4.47 1.41 22.71
CA PRO A 129 5.26 1.40 23.94
C PRO A 129 5.13 2.65 24.82
N TYR A 130 4.52 3.71 24.29
CA TYR A 130 4.39 5.00 24.97
C TYR A 130 2.98 5.25 25.53
N TRP A 131 2.05 4.33 25.31
CA TRP A 131 0.72 4.42 25.88
C TRP A 131 0.74 4.04 27.37
N PHE A 132 -0.05 4.75 28.17
CA PHE A 132 -0.19 4.50 29.61
C PHE A 132 -0.61 3.06 29.95
N SER A 133 -1.26 2.38 29.02
CA SER A 133 -1.74 0.99 29.19
C SER A 133 -0.71 -0.05 28.74
N PHE A 134 0.38 0.34 28.06
CA PHE A 134 1.43 -0.58 27.67
C PHE A 134 2.22 -1.00 28.92
N PRO A 135 2.55 -2.30 29.10
CA PRO A 135 3.31 -2.75 30.26
C PRO A 135 4.68 -2.08 30.34
N ILE A 136 4.95 -1.32 31.42
CA ILE A 136 6.26 -0.69 31.69
C ILE A 136 7.22 -1.78 32.13
N ASN A 137 7.65 -2.62 31.20
CA ASN A 137 8.50 -3.78 31.45
C ASN A 137 9.41 -4.03 30.24
N GLN A 138 10.71 -3.91 30.44
CA GLN A 138 11.71 -4.07 29.37
C GLN A 138 11.67 -5.48 28.76
N ASP A 139 11.47 -6.52 29.59
CA ASP A 139 11.39 -7.91 29.08
C ASP A 139 10.12 -8.11 28.24
N TYR A 140 9.00 -7.49 28.64
CA TYR A 140 7.78 -7.49 27.85
C TYR A 140 8.01 -6.79 26.52
N TYR A 141 8.62 -5.60 26.54
CA TYR A 141 8.94 -4.87 25.32
C TYR A 141 9.87 -5.68 24.40
N ASN A 142 10.96 -6.24 24.97
CA ASN A 142 11.90 -7.07 24.19
C ASN A 142 11.24 -8.28 23.54
N LYS A 143 10.14 -8.77 24.11
CA LYS A 143 9.42 -9.95 23.63
C LYS A 143 8.28 -9.60 22.66
N TYR A 144 7.55 -8.52 22.90
CA TYR A 144 6.30 -8.20 22.21
C TYR A 144 6.27 -6.81 21.57
N GLY A 145 7.13 -5.90 21.96
CA GLY A 145 7.16 -4.53 21.42
C GLY A 145 7.53 -4.50 19.93
N PRO A 146 7.18 -3.44 19.20
CA PRO A 146 7.59 -3.29 17.82
C PRO A 146 9.12 -3.14 17.72
N ARG A 147 9.69 -3.58 16.60
CA ARG A 147 11.09 -3.30 16.26
C ARG A 147 11.26 -1.80 16.02
N SER A 148 12.38 -1.24 16.47
CA SER A 148 12.71 0.18 16.23
C SER A 148 12.89 0.48 14.73
N LEU A 149 13.21 1.72 14.43
CA LEU A 149 13.63 2.10 13.07
C LEU A 149 14.84 1.28 12.65
N VAL A 150 14.83 0.85 11.39
CA VAL A 150 15.89 0.02 10.82
C VAL A 150 16.53 0.78 9.65
N HIS A 151 17.86 0.84 9.66
CA HIS A 151 18.66 1.23 8.51
C HIS A 151 19.47 0.01 8.09
N SER A 152 19.24 -0.50 6.89
CA SER A 152 19.95 -1.68 6.38
C SER A 152 20.49 -1.45 4.96
N TYR A 153 21.52 -2.22 4.64
CA TYR A 153 22.24 -2.17 3.36
C TYR A 153 22.44 -3.58 2.84
N ALA A 154 22.14 -3.81 1.58
CA ALA A 154 22.45 -5.09 0.93
C ALA A 154 23.95 -5.33 0.89
N THR A 155 24.37 -6.60 1.04
CA THR A 155 25.77 -7.05 0.95
C THR A 155 25.87 -8.32 0.11
N ASP A 156 27.06 -8.59 -0.43
CA ASP A 156 27.33 -9.85 -1.12
C ASP A 156 27.67 -10.98 -0.14
N THR A 157 28.08 -10.62 1.09
CA THR A 157 28.45 -11.57 2.14
C THR A 157 27.22 -11.99 2.94
N ASP A 158 27.04 -13.31 3.11
CA ASP A 158 25.99 -13.90 3.93
C ASP A 158 26.42 -13.91 5.40
N ASP A 159 25.91 -12.96 6.19
CA ASP A 159 26.17 -12.91 7.63
C ASP A 159 25.28 -13.94 8.35
N THR A 160 25.92 -14.95 8.94
CA THR A 160 25.24 -16.05 9.62
C THR A 160 24.87 -15.72 11.07
N THR A 161 25.16 -14.53 11.56
CA THR A 161 24.84 -14.11 12.93
C THR A 161 23.31 -14.11 13.13
N GLU A 162 22.88 -14.75 14.22
CA GLU A 162 21.47 -14.75 14.66
C GLU A 162 21.21 -13.58 15.60
N MET A 163 20.30 -12.72 15.23
CA MET A 163 19.80 -11.68 16.11
C MET A 163 18.65 -12.24 16.96
N PRO A 164 18.68 -12.06 18.28
CA PRO A 164 17.56 -12.47 19.12
C PRO A 164 16.23 -11.94 18.60
N ARG A 165 15.21 -12.79 18.51
CA ARG A 165 13.86 -12.49 17.98
C ARG A 165 13.78 -12.22 16.47
N TRP A 166 14.82 -11.64 15.85
CA TRP A 166 14.76 -11.18 14.46
C TRP A 166 15.35 -12.16 13.45
N GLY A 167 16.06 -13.19 13.94
CA GLY A 167 16.63 -14.26 13.12
C GLY A 167 17.95 -13.88 12.47
N LYS A 168 18.40 -14.73 11.53
CA LYS A 168 19.66 -14.60 10.81
C LYS A 168 19.72 -13.27 10.04
N ILE A 169 20.88 -12.59 10.08
CA ILE A 169 21.10 -11.34 9.34
C ILE A 169 21.00 -11.55 7.84
N GLY A 170 21.72 -12.54 7.29
CA GLY A 170 21.70 -12.83 5.87
C GLY A 170 22.58 -11.89 5.03
N LYS A 171 22.25 -11.69 3.75
CA LYS A 171 23.04 -10.85 2.83
C LYS A 171 22.74 -9.36 2.99
N GLN A 172 22.90 -8.86 4.21
CA GLN A 172 22.70 -7.46 4.54
C GLN A 172 23.52 -7.05 5.77
N ARG A 173 23.76 -5.76 5.90
CA ARG A 173 24.25 -5.12 7.12
C ARG A 173 23.09 -4.34 7.74
N ILE A 174 22.76 -4.61 8.99
CA ILE A 174 21.66 -3.97 9.69
C ILE A 174 22.20 -3.02 10.73
N VAL A 175 21.69 -1.79 10.75
CA VAL A 175 21.85 -0.84 11.84
C VAL A 175 20.44 -0.54 12.36
N ASP A 176 20.05 -1.16 13.47
CA ASP A 176 18.84 -0.75 14.17
C ASP A 176 19.12 0.61 14.80
N GLU A 177 18.29 1.60 14.54
CA GLU A 177 18.50 2.98 14.96
C GLU A 177 18.22 3.20 16.46
N GLY A 178 18.63 2.23 17.25
CA GLY A 178 18.63 2.22 18.69
C GLY A 178 17.43 1.53 19.31
N PRO A 179 17.55 1.11 20.56
CA PRO A 179 16.38 0.75 21.34
C PRO A 179 15.46 1.97 21.38
N LEU A 180 14.16 1.72 21.42
CA LEU A 180 13.26 2.77 21.86
C LEU A 180 13.79 3.32 23.18
N PRO A 181 13.74 4.63 23.42
CA PRO A 181 14.23 5.20 24.66
C PRO A 181 13.57 4.48 25.85
N PRO A 182 14.21 4.47 27.04
CA PRO A 182 13.58 3.92 28.22
C PRO A 182 12.19 4.54 28.36
N PHE A 183 11.21 3.70 28.74
CA PHE A 183 9.82 4.11 28.83
C PHE A 183 9.71 5.49 29.48
N PRO A 184 9.11 6.46 28.80
CA PRO A 184 8.98 7.80 29.35
C PRO A 184 8.10 7.76 30.59
N ASP A 185 8.39 8.63 31.53
CA ASP A 185 7.47 8.90 32.64
C ASP A 185 6.20 9.55 32.08
N MET A 186 5.15 8.75 31.92
CA MET A 186 3.87 9.17 31.40
C MET A 186 2.96 9.82 32.43
N THR A 187 3.41 9.96 33.68
CA THR A 187 2.55 10.46 34.79
C THR A 187 2.09 11.90 34.59
N ASN A 188 2.78 12.68 33.78
CA ASN A 188 2.48 14.07 33.51
C ASN A 188 2.02 14.37 32.07
N VAL A 189 1.71 13.34 31.28
CA VAL A 189 1.23 13.54 29.89
C VAL A 189 -0.25 13.91 29.94
N GLN A 190 -0.55 15.19 29.74
CA GLN A 190 -1.93 15.70 29.70
C GLN A 190 -2.56 15.66 28.32
N ASN A 191 -1.72 15.61 27.26
CA ASN A 191 -2.16 15.57 25.87
C ASN A 191 -1.27 14.61 25.09
N MET A 192 -1.79 14.00 24.03
CA MET A 192 -1.03 13.14 23.12
C MET A 192 0.17 13.87 22.46
N HIS A 193 0.11 15.20 22.36
CA HIS A 193 1.19 16.03 21.84
C HIS A 193 2.39 16.16 22.81
N ASP A 194 2.21 15.80 24.07
CA ASP A 194 3.25 15.90 25.10
C ASP A 194 3.99 14.57 25.32
N ILE A 195 3.77 13.59 24.46
CA ILE A 195 4.39 12.27 24.58
C ILE A 195 5.90 12.38 24.42
N PRO A 196 6.69 11.97 25.44
CA PRO A 196 8.14 12.18 25.47
C PRO A 196 8.93 11.49 24.35
N PHE A 197 8.37 10.47 23.68
CA PHE A 197 9.07 9.81 22.57
C PHE A 197 9.29 10.73 21.36
N LEU A 198 8.52 11.80 21.23
CA LEU A 198 8.77 12.83 20.22
C LEU A 198 10.14 13.51 20.38
N LYS A 199 10.84 13.27 21.50
CA LYS A 199 12.20 13.71 21.76
C LYS A 199 13.25 12.62 21.55
N ALA A 200 12.88 11.47 21.00
CA ALA A 200 13.81 10.42 20.60
C ALA A 200 14.76 10.90 19.48
N LYS A 201 15.74 10.07 19.10
CA LYS A 201 16.69 10.36 18.02
C LYS A 201 16.01 10.84 16.75
N TYR A 202 14.81 10.35 16.47
CA TYR A 202 13.95 10.79 15.36
C TYR A 202 12.64 11.32 15.93
N ASP A 203 12.38 12.58 15.66
CA ASP A 203 11.15 13.26 16.05
C ASP A 203 10.04 12.91 15.05
N MET A 204 8.98 12.25 15.48
CA MET A 204 7.86 11.85 14.64
C MET A 204 7.10 13.06 14.03
N THR A 205 7.28 14.25 14.58
CA THR A 205 6.70 15.48 14.00
C THR A 205 7.44 15.94 12.74
N THR A 206 8.69 15.47 12.54
CA THR A 206 9.58 15.84 11.42
C THR A 206 10.21 14.63 10.75
N PHE A 207 9.68 13.44 11.02
CA PHE A 207 10.27 12.21 10.48
C PHE A 207 10.15 12.13 8.95
N ASP A 208 9.07 12.65 8.38
CA ASP A 208 8.91 12.69 6.93
C ASP A 208 9.99 13.55 6.24
N GLU A 209 10.41 14.67 6.85
CA GLU A 209 11.54 15.46 6.35
C GLU A 209 12.87 14.67 6.42
N THR A 210 13.04 13.84 7.45
CA THR A 210 14.20 12.92 7.54
C THR A 210 14.18 11.89 6.42
N LEU A 211 13.01 11.35 6.10
CA LEU A 211 12.83 10.41 4.99
C LEU A 211 13.08 11.07 3.62
N VAL A 212 12.61 12.30 3.42
CA VAL A 212 12.89 13.10 2.22
C VAL A 212 14.40 13.28 2.05
N LYS A 213 15.10 13.65 3.13
CA LYS A 213 16.56 13.80 3.08
C LYS A 213 17.26 12.48 2.71
N ALA A 214 16.89 11.37 3.34
CA ALA A 214 17.47 10.06 3.05
C ALA A 214 17.25 9.64 1.59
N SER A 215 16.03 9.85 1.06
CA SER A 215 15.72 9.60 -0.35
C SER A 215 16.55 10.47 -1.29
N SER A 216 16.73 11.76 -0.95
CA SER A 216 17.52 12.70 -1.74
C SER A 216 19.00 12.33 -1.74
N ASP A 217 19.59 12.03 -0.57
CA ASP A 217 20.98 11.60 -0.44
C ASP A 217 21.25 10.32 -1.26
N PHE A 218 20.28 9.38 -1.29
CA PHE A 218 20.36 8.16 -2.09
C PHE A 218 20.35 8.45 -3.59
N MET A 219 19.45 9.32 -4.07
CA MET A 219 19.40 9.74 -5.47
C MET A 219 20.70 10.42 -5.90
N ASP A 220 21.23 11.33 -5.09
CA ASP A 220 22.51 11.98 -5.33
C ASP A 220 23.66 10.98 -5.43
N LYS A 221 23.66 9.96 -4.55
CA LYS A 221 24.66 8.89 -4.59
C LYS A 221 24.52 8.09 -5.88
N ALA A 222 23.32 7.68 -6.26
CA ALA A 222 23.10 6.93 -7.49
C ALA A 222 23.59 7.71 -8.73
N LYS A 223 23.28 9.02 -8.79
CA LYS A 223 23.76 9.89 -9.87
C LYS A 223 25.28 10.01 -9.90
N ARG A 224 25.95 10.19 -8.77
CA ARG A 224 27.43 10.20 -8.70
C ARG A 224 28.04 8.88 -9.17
N ASP A 225 27.38 7.78 -8.86
CA ASP A 225 27.80 6.42 -9.26
C ASP A 225 27.45 6.10 -10.74
N GLY A 226 26.83 7.02 -11.47
CA GLY A 226 26.40 6.87 -12.86
C GLY A 226 25.32 5.83 -13.08
N LYS A 227 24.49 5.57 -12.06
CA LYS A 227 23.41 4.59 -12.10
C LYS A 227 22.04 5.27 -12.17
N PRO A 228 21.09 4.75 -12.95
CA PRO A 228 19.70 5.09 -12.79
C PRO A 228 19.22 4.66 -11.39
N PHE A 229 18.18 5.27 -10.87
CA PHE A 229 17.67 4.96 -9.53
C PHE A 229 16.19 4.55 -9.56
N PHE A 230 15.84 3.69 -8.62
CA PHE A 230 14.48 3.42 -8.19
C PHE A 230 14.37 3.73 -6.70
N VAL A 231 13.56 4.72 -6.36
CA VAL A 231 13.30 5.11 -4.98
C VAL A 231 11.83 4.87 -4.66
N TRP A 232 11.57 4.02 -3.66
CA TRP A 232 10.24 3.84 -3.10
C TRP A 232 10.13 4.62 -1.79
N HIS A 233 9.66 5.86 -1.91
CA HIS A 233 9.47 6.76 -0.78
C HIS A 233 8.07 6.59 -0.19
N ASN A 234 7.99 6.24 1.09
CA ASN A 234 6.77 5.92 1.81
C ASN A 234 6.61 6.84 3.01
N THR A 235 5.69 7.79 2.92
CA THR A 235 5.43 8.77 3.98
C THR A 235 4.74 8.14 5.20
N THR A 236 4.75 8.85 6.34
CA THR A 236 3.98 8.45 7.51
C THR A 236 2.52 8.91 7.43
N ARG A 237 2.24 9.93 6.63
CA ARG A 237 0.92 10.57 6.48
C ARG A 237 0.09 9.82 5.44
N MET A 238 -1.21 9.60 5.67
CA MET A 238 -2.11 10.13 6.72
C MET A 238 -2.50 9.07 7.76
N HIS A 239 -1.64 8.11 8.05
CA HIS A 239 -1.97 7.05 9.02
C HIS A 239 -2.01 7.62 10.45
N VAL A 240 -2.91 7.09 11.27
CA VAL A 240 -2.91 7.36 12.71
C VAL A 240 -1.61 6.81 13.34
N TRP A 241 -0.92 7.47 14.29
CA TRP A 241 -1.31 8.75 14.82
C TRP A 241 -0.49 9.85 14.15
N THR A 242 -1.15 10.93 13.74
CA THR A 242 -0.49 12.08 13.13
C THR A 242 0.02 13.03 14.21
N PHE A 243 1.33 13.26 14.22
CA PHE A 243 2.01 14.22 15.10
C PHE A 243 2.54 15.38 14.26
N LEU A 244 2.15 16.59 14.60
CA LEU A 244 2.50 17.78 13.83
C LEU A 244 3.65 18.56 14.47
N SER A 245 4.60 19.02 13.65
CA SER A 245 5.54 20.04 14.07
C SER A 245 4.85 21.39 14.25
N LYS A 246 5.52 22.36 14.90
CA LYS A 246 4.99 23.72 15.08
C LYS A 246 4.59 24.37 13.76
N LYS A 247 5.29 24.07 12.67
CA LYS A 247 4.98 24.58 11.32
C LYS A 247 3.58 24.16 10.90
N TYR A 248 3.27 22.88 11.01
CA TYR A 248 2.00 22.33 10.51
C TYR A 248 0.87 22.50 11.52
N SER A 249 1.11 22.41 12.83
CA SER A 249 0.10 22.72 13.82
C SER A 249 -0.37 24.18 13.77
N ALA A 250 0.47 25.11 13.32
CA ALA A 250 0.07 26.49 13.08
C ALA A 250 -0.97 26.66 11.95
N LEU A 251 -1.14 25.65 11.08
CA LEU A 251 -2.20 25.64 10.07
C LEU A 251 -3.58 25.32 10.66
N GLN A 252 -3.65 24.81 11.89
CA GLN A 252 -4.89 24.58 12.62
C GLN A 252 -5.36 25.92 13.26
N ASN A 253 -5.86 26.83 12.44
CA ASN A 253 -6.27 28.16 12.88
C ASN A 253 -7.61 28.55 12.24
N HIS A 254 -8.13 29.71 12.65
CA HIS A 254 -9.44 30.18 12.22
C HIS A 254 -9.54 30.48 10.71
N ASP A 255 -8.42 30.85 10.06
CA ASP A 255 -8.43 31.26 8.65
C ASP A 255 -8.40 30.06 7.71
N THR A 256 -7.65 29.01 8.06
CA THR A 256 -7.56 27.78 7.26
C THR A 256 -8.68 26.80 7.59
N ASN A 257 -9.10 26.78 8.85
CA ASN A 257 -10.07 25.81 9.40
C ASN A 257 -9.61 24.34 9.21
N TYR A 258 -8.29 24.10 9.29
CA TYR A 258 -7.73 22.75 9.16
C TYR A 258 -7.90 21.94 10.44
N GLY A 259 -8.26 20.68 10.28
CA GLY A 259 -8.10 19.66 11.30
C GLY A 259 -6.66 19.14 11.39
N LEU A 260 -6.47 18.10 12.20
CA LEU A 260 -5.18 17.47 12.42
C LEU A 260 -4.64 16.82 11.12
N GLU A 261 -5.49 16.07 10.44
CA GLU A 261 -5.11 15.30 9.26
C GLU A 261 -4.95 16.18 8.02
N GLU A 262 -5.73 17.25 7.88
CA GLU A 262 -5.53 18.23 6.79
C GLU A 262 -4.18 18.94 6.95
N ALA A 263 -3.80 19.27 8.17
CA ALA A 263 -2.48 19.83 8.46
C ALA A 263 -1.36 18.81 8.23
N GLY A 264 -1.61 17.53 8.54
CA GLY A 264 -0.71 16.41 8.20
C GLY A 264 -0.58 16.20 6.69
N MET A 265 -1.68 16.35 5.94
CA MET A 265 -1.66 16.28 4.48
C MET A 265 -0.85 17.42 3.85
N ALA A 266 -0.86 18.61 4.45
CA ALA A 266 0.03 19.71 4.02
C ALA A 266 1.52 19.36 4.19
N GLN A 267 1.89 18.61 5.24
CA GLN A 267 3.25 18.09 5.42
C GLN A 267 3.61 17.05 4.35
N LEU A 268 2.68 16.15 4.03
CA LEU A 268 2.88 15.18 2.94
C LEU A 268 3.09 15.92 1.61
N ASP A 269 2.26 16.90 1.31
CA ASP A 269 2.37 17.69 0.08
C ASP A 269 3.70 18.45 -0.02
N ASP A 270 4.17 19.03 1.08
CA ASP A 270 5.50 19.68 1.16
C ASP A 270 6.64 18.65 0.93
N SER A 271 6.49 17.41 1.44
CA SER A 271 7.45 16.33 1.20
C SER A 271 7.51 15.95 -0.28
N VAL A 272 6.34 15.86 -0.95
CA VAL A 272 6.27 15.67 -2.41
C VAL A 272 6.94 16.81 -3.14
N GLY A 273 6.66 18.06 -2.75
CA GLY A 273 7.27 19.26 -3.33
C GLY A 273 8.79 19.26 -3.19
N ALA A 274 9.31 18.86 -2.03
CA ALA A 274 10.74 18.77 -1.78
C ALA A 274 11.43 17.71 -2.67
N LEU A 275 10.82 16.53 -2.84
CA LEU A 275 11.34 15.49 -3.73
C LEU A 275 11.31 15.91 -5.20
N LEU A 276 10.20 16.53 -5.65
CA LEU A 276 10.10 17.05 -7.02
C LEU A 276 11.18 18.09 -7.29
N LYS A 277 11.35 19.05 -6.36
CA LYS A 277 12.40 20.07 -6.46
C LYS A 277 13.78 19.43 -6.48
N HIS A 278 14.04 18.41 -5.67
CA HIS A 278 15.34 17.73 -5.66
C HIS A 278 15.66 17.10 -7.03
N VAL A 279 14.70 16.40 -7.64
CA VAL A 279 14.86 15.85 -8.99
C VAL A 279 15.10 16.95 -10.04
N ASP A 280 14.42 18.10 -9.91
CA ASP A 280 14.64 19.26 -10.78
C ASP A 280 16.06 19.84 -10.58
N ASP A 281 16.50 20.03 -9.33
CA ASP A 281 17.85 20.55 -8.98
C ASP A 281 18.97 19.60 -9.44
N MET A 282 18.72 18.29 -9.44
CA MET A 282 19.62 17.29 -10.02
C MET A 282 19.73 17.39 -11.55
N GLY A 283 18.82 18.09 -12.23
CA GLY A 283 18.72 18.13 -13.69
C GLY A 283 18.16 16.85 -14.32
N GLU A 284 17.48 16.00 -13.52
CA GLU A 284 16.95 14.71 -13.96
C GLU A 284 15.44 14.73 -14.21
N ALA A 285 14.77 15.87 -14.10
CA ALA A 285 13.32 15.97 -14.24
C ALA A 285 12.77 15.35 -15.53
N ASN A 286 13.46 15.55 -16.66
CA ASN A 286 13.05 15.02 -17.96
C ASN A 286 13.37 13.53 -18.15
N ASN A 287 14.14 12.93 -17.24
CA ASN A 287 14.56 11.53 -17.29
C ASN A 287 14.01 10.72 -16.09
N THR A 288 13.06 11.28 -15.36
CA THR A 288 12.50 10.63 -14.17
C THR A 288 10.99 10.46 -14.29
N ILE A 289 10.52 9.25 -14.04
CA ILE A 289 9.11 8.94 -13.80
C ILE A 289 8.82 9.21 -12.34
N VAL A 290 7.87 10.09 -12.05
CA VAL A 290 7.39 10.36 -10.69
C VAL A 290 5.96 9.88 -10.56
N ILE A 291 5.70 9.01 -9.59
CA ILE A 291 4.38 8.45 -9.30
C ILE A 291 4.01 8.82 -7.87
N PHE A 292 2.84 9.39 -7.69
CA PHE A 292 2.17 9.49 -6.39
C PHE A 292 0.97 8.57 -6.36
N THR A 293 0.84 7.76 -5.32
CA THR A 293 -0.36 6.95 -5.01
C THR A 293 -0.38 6.63 -3.53
N THR A 294 -1.40 5.91 -3.08
CA THR A 294 -1.52 5.37 -1.72
C THR A 294 -1.67 3.85 -1.76
N ASP A 295 -1.52 3.21 -0.63
CA ASP A 295 -1.51 1.74 -0.50
C ASP A 295 -2.91 1.12 -0.43
N ASN A 296 -3.88 1.84 0.13
CA ASN A 296 -5.27 1.40 0.26
C ASN A 296 -6.23 2.58 0.31
N GLY A 297 -7.53 2.28 0.34
CA GLY A 297 -8.56 3.27 0.51
C GLY A 297 -8.45 4.06 1.82
N ALA A 298 -9.13 5.20 1.86
CA ALA A 298 -9.12 6.11 3.00
C ALA A 298 -9.52 5.41 4.31
N GLU A 299 -8.84 5.76 5.42
CA GLU A 299 -9.12 5.18 6.74
C GLU A 299 -10.15 6.00 7.51
N VAL A 300 -11.20 5.34 8.00
CA VAL A 300 -12.29 6.00 8.71
C VAL A 300 -11.90 6.59 10.08
N PHE A 301 -10.81 6.11 10.67
CA PHE A 301 -10.34 6.58 11.99
C PHE A 301 -9.90 8.05 11.99
N THR A 302 -9.57 8.59 10.83
CA THR A 302 -9.14 9.97 10.64
C THR A 302 -10.28 10.91 10.20
N TRP A 303 -11.48 10.38 9.97
CA TRP A 303 -12.64 11.18 9.61
C TRP A 303 -13.03 12.14 10.75
N PRO A 304 -13.46 13.41 10.50
CA PRO A 304 -13.86 13.97 9.21
C PRO A 304 -12.76 14.72 8.44
N ASP A 305 -11.63 15.04 9.00
CA ASP A 305 -10.58 15.83 8.35
C ASP A 305 -9.56 14.97 7.59
N GLY A 306 -9.49 13.67 7.89
CA GLY A 306 -8.85 12.65 7.09
C GLY A 306 -9.87 11.64 6.57
N GLY A 307 -9.40 10.56 5.96
CA GLY A 307 -10.25 9.46 5.49
C GLY A 307 -11.30 9.85 4.45
N MET A 308 -11.07 10.89 3.68
CA MET A 308 -12.07 11.50 2.81
C MET A 308 -12.06 10.92 1.40
N THR A 309 -13.16 10.26 1.04
CA THR A 309 -13.40 9.74 -0.30
C THR A 309 -14.88 9.92 -0.69
N PRO A 310 -15.21 10.16 -1.97
CA PRO A 310 -16.59 10.19 -2.44
C PRO A 310 -17.21 8.80 -2.56
N PHE A 311 -16.37 7.76 -2.55
CA PHE A 311 -16.78 6.38 -2.78
C PHE A 311 -17.36 5.74 -1.52
N LYS A 312 -18.17 4.69 -1.70
CA LYS A 312 -18.81 3.97 -0.61
C LYS A 312 -17.77 3.25 0.25
N ALA A 313 -17.94 3.32 1.57
CA ALA A 313 -17.11 2.70 2.60
C ALA A 313 -15.65 3.17 2.56
N THR A 314 -14.75 2.40 3.19
CA THR A 314 -13.36 2.80 3.46
C THR A 314 -12.45 1.57 3.45
N LYS A 315 -11.19 1.77 3.79
CA LYS A 315 -10.16 0.74 4.04
C LYS A 315 -10.74 -0.52 4.69
N GLY A 316 -10.25 -1.68 4.27
CA GLY A 316 -10.65 -2.98 4.82
C GLY A 316 -11.94 -3.55 4.25
N THR A 317 -12.61 -2.83 3.33
CA THR A 317 -13.86 -3.28 2.71
C THR A 317 -13.70 -3.54 1.21
N SER A 318 -14.57 -4.36 0.63
CA SER A 318 -14.61 -4.64 -0.81
C SER A 318 -15.45 -3.64 -1.62
N PHE A 319 -15.78 -2.50 -1.03
CA PHE A 319 -16.42 -1.37 -1.73
C PHE A 319 -15.39 -0.49 -2.44
N GLU A 320 -15.85 0.38 -3.36
CA GLU A 320 -14.96 1.30 -4.09
C GLU A 320 -14.10 2.16 -3.15
N GLY A 321 -14.64 2.62 -2.01
CA GLY A 321 -13.89 3.42 -1.04
C GLY A 321 -12.74 2.69 -0.36
N GLY A 322 -12.73 1.34 -0.39
CA GLY A 322 -11.63 0.54 0.13
C GLY A 322 -10.49 0.32 -0.87
N PHE A 323 -10.76 0.46 -2.18
CA PHE A 323 -9.84 0.08 -3.25
C PHE A 323 -9.52 1.20 -4.24
N ARG A 324 -10.48 2.07 -4.56
CA ARG A 324 -10.33 3.13 -5.54
C ARG A 324 -9.68 4.35 -4.93
N VAL A 325 -8.43 4.61 -5.31
CA VAL A 325 -7.55 5.55 -4.64
C VAL A 325 -6.97 6.56 -5.63
N PRO A 326 -6.41 7.71 -5.15
CA PRO A 326 -5.75 8.64 -6.03
C PRO A 326 -4.45 8.06 -6.59
N ALA A 327 -4.18 8.33 -7.87
CA ALA A 327 -2.89 8.12 -8.50
C ALA A 327 -2.59 9.22 -9.51
N ILE A 328 -1.34 9.69 -9.50
CA ILE A 328 -0.84 10.74 -10.38
C ILE A 328 0.53 10.32 -10.88
N ILE A 329 0.80 10.47 -12.17
CA ILE A 329 2.11 10.18 -12.75
C ILE A 329 2.60 11.35 -13.61
N ARG A 330 3.89 11.68 -13.48
CA ARG A 330 4.59 12.61 -14.37
C ARG A 330 5.73 11.88 -15.08
N TRP A 331 5.77 12.00 -16.39
CA TRP A 331 6.88 11.53 -17.22
C TRP A 331 7.05 12.49 -18.41
N PRO A 332 7.89 13.52 -18.26
CA PRO A 332 8.06 14.55 -19.27
C PRO A 332 8.48 13.96 -20.64
N GLY A 333 7.87 14.48 -21.70
CA GLY A 333 8.13 14.00 -23.06
C GLY A 333 7.48 12.67 -23.43
N ARG A 334 6.84 11.98 -22.49
CA ARG A 334 6.13 10.72 -22.72
C ARG A 334 4.65 10.79 -22.40
N ILE A 335 4.31 11.43 -21.30
CA ILE A 335 2.93 11.63 -20.85
C ILE A 335 2.51 13.05 -21.17
N LYS A 336 1.30 13.20 -21.73
CA LYS A 336 0.71 14.50 -22.01
C LYS A 336 0.35 15.21 -20.70
N PRO A 337 0.90 16.41 -20.43
CA PRO A 337 0.57 17.18 -19.24
C PRO A 337 -0.93 17.48 -19.12
N GLY A 338 -1.46 17.40 -17.88
CA GLY A 338 -2.85 17.68 -17.56
C GLY A 338 -3.85 16.67 -18.12
N SER A 339 -3.38 15.47 -18.53
CA SER A 339 -4.26 14.42 -19.00
C SER A 339 -4.96 13.69 -17.84
N VAL A 340 -6.10 13.09 -18.16
CA VAL A 340 -6.89 12.28 -17.23
C VAL A 340 -7.12 10.92 -17.88
N GLU A 341 -6.75 9.85 -17.17
CA GLU A 341 -7.00 8.47 -17.59
C GLU A 341 -8.20 7.90 -16.86
N ASN A 342 -9.15 7.39 -17.63
CA ASN A 342 -10.40 6.81 -17.13
C ASN A 342 -10.48 5.29 -17.35
N GLY A 343 -9.47 4.67 -17.96
CA GLY A 343 -9.35 3.22 -18.06
C GLY A 343 -8.97 2.62 -16.71
N ILE A 344 -9.26 1.34 -16.52
CA ILE A 344 -8.92 0.64 -15.30
C ILE A 344 -7.39 0.52 -15.21
N PHE A 345 -6.83 0.88 -14.06
CA PHE A 345 -5.42 0.72 -13.75
C PHE A 345 -5.28 0.19 -12.31
N SER A 346 -4.41 -0.76 -12.08
CA SER A 346 -4.16 -1.33 -10.75
C SER A 346 -2.74 -1.06 -10.27
N GLY A 347 -2.55 -1.06 -8.95
CA GLY A 347 -1.22 -1.09 -8.35
C GLY A 347 -0.33 -2.22 -8.87
N LEU A 348 -0.94 -3.37 -9.23
CA LEU A 348 -0.29 -4.51 -9.88
C LEU A 348 0.41 -4.15 -11.19
N ASP A 349 -0.17 -3.22 -11.95
CA ASP A 349 0.29 -2.87 -13.30
C ASP A 349 1.62 -2.11 -13.29
N TRP A 350 1.97 -1.49 -12.17
CA TRP A 350 3.25 -0.78 -12.09
C TRP A 350 4.45 -1.69 -12.27
N PHE A 351 4.39 -2.94 -11.78
CA PHE A 351 5.50 -3.88 -11.90
C PHE A 351 5.90 -4.13 -13.37
N PRO A 352 5.05 -4.70 -14.23
CA PRO A 352 5.41 -4.92 -15.64
C PRO A 352 5.58 -3.62 -16.42
N THR A 353 4.85 -2.55 -16.08
CA THR A 353 4.94 -1.26 -16.77
C THR A 353 6.28 -0.57 -16.52
N LEU A 354 6.72 -0.47 -15.27
CA LEU A 354 8.01 0.16 -14.92
C LEU A 354 9.19 -0.70 -15.39
N THR A 355 9.04 -2.02 -15.36
CA THR A 355 10.04 -2.92 -15.92
C THR A 355 10.17 -2.74 -17.43
N ALA A 356 9.05 -2.56 -18.14
CA ALA A 356 9.06 -2.25 -19.58
C ALA A 356 9.67 -0.87 -19.87
N ALA A 357 9.37 0.15 -19.04
CA ALA A 357 10.00 1.46 -19.13
C ALA A 357 11.51 1.41 -18.94
N ALA A 358 12.00 0.49 -18.10
CA ALA A 358 13.42 0.22 -17.87
C ALA A 358 14.06 -0.68 -18.96
N GLY A 359 13.32 -1.09 -19.99
CA GLY A 359 13.83 -1.80 -21.16
C GLY A 359 13.53 -3.30 -21.21
N ASN A 360 12.90 -3.89 -20.17
CA ASN A 360 12.49 -5.30 -20.22
C ASN A 360 10.97 -5.43 -20.38
N THR A 361 10.51 -5.55 -21.62
CA THR A 361 9.08 -5.69 -21.96
C THR A 361 8.52 -7.10 -21.76
N ASN A 362 9.39 -8.10 -21.51
CA ASN A 362 9.03 -9.52 -21.49
C ASN A 362 9.04 -10.14 -20.09
N ILE A 363 9.10 -9.32 -19.04
CA ILE A 363 9.28 -9.81 -17.66
C ILE A 363 8.18 -10.79 -17.24
N THR A 364 6.94 -10.57 -17.64
CA THR A 364 5.81 -11.45 -17.32
C THR A 364 6.04 -12.86 -17.85
N GLU A 365 6.41 -13.00 -19.14
CA GLU A 365 6.71 -14.30 -19.72
C GLU A 365 7.97 -14.95 -19.12
N GLN A 366 8.98 -14.15 -18.82
CA GLN A 366 10.22 -14.63 -18.19
C GLN A 366 9.92 -15.23 -16.82
N LEU A 367 9.11 -14.56 -16.00
CA LEU A 367 8.73 -15.03 -14.67
C LEU A 367 7.84 -16.28 -14.73
N LEU A 368 6.90 -16.37 -15.66
CA LEU A 368 6.10 -17.59 -15.86
C LEU A 368 6.97 -18.82 -16.17
N LYS A 369 8.04 -18.65 -16.95
CA LYS A 369 8.96 -19.74 -17.33
C LYS A 369 10.05 -20.00 -16.29
N GLY A 370 10.31 -19.04 -15.43
CA GLY A 370 11.44 -19.01 -14.51
C GLY A 370 12.63 -18.25 -15.08
N VAL A 371 13.09 -17.23 -14.36
CA VAL A 371 14.22 -16.36 -14.73
C VAL A 371 15.20 -16.20 -13.58
N ALA A 372 16.49 -16.22 -13.89
CA ALA A 372 17.55 -15.98 -12.92
C ALA A 372 17.80 -14.47 -12.74
N LEU A 373 17.57 -13.96 -11.51
CA LEU A 373 17.79 -12.57 -11.14
C LEU A 373 18.57 -12.52 -9.83
N GLN A 374 19.62 -11.74 -9.76
CA GLN A 374 20.44 -11.55 -8.54
C GLN A 374 20.86 -12.86 -7.87
N GLY A 375 21.22 -13.88 -8.68
CA GLY A 375 21.69 -15.18 -8.19
C GLY A 375 20.61 -16.14 -7.68
N ARG A 376 19.33 -15.82 -7.88
CA ARG A 376 18.17 -16.67 -7.54
C ARG A 376 17.27 -16.85 -8.76
N THR A 377 16.65 -18.01 -8.90
CA THR A 377 15.63 -18.24 -9.93
C THR A 377 14.25 -17.92 -9.35
N TYR A 378 13.53 -17.04 -10.03
CA TYR A 378 12.16 -16.68 -9.72
C TYR A 378 11.20 -17.26 -10.76
N LYS A 379 10.12 -17.86 -10.29
CA LYS A 379 9.02 -18.35 -11.12
C LYS A 379 7.70 -17.87 -10.50
N ASN A 380 7.11 -16.84 -11.09
CA ASN A 380 5.99 -16.10 -10.52
C ASN A 380 4.92 -15.84 -11.58
N HIS A 381 3.68 -15.70 -11.13
CA HIS A 381 2.56 -15.24 -11.93
C HIS A 381 2.24 -13.79 -11.59
N LEU A 382 2.64 -12.85 -12.45
CA LEU A 382 2.21 -11.47 -12.30
C LEU A 382 0.73 -11.34 -12.65
N ASP A 383 -0.02 -10.64 -11.80
CA ASP A 383 -1.41 -10.26 -12.06
C ASP A 383 -1.53 -8.84 -12.66
N GLY A 384 -0.38 -8.18 -12.81
CA GLY A 384 -0.27 -6.87 -13.47
C GLY A 384 -0.14 -6.97 -14.97
N TYR A 385 -0.65 -5.95 -15.66
CA TYR A 385 -0.51 -5.76 -17.11
C TYR A 385 0.46 -4.61 -17.44
N ASN A 386 1.17 -4.75 -18.54
CA ASN A 386 2.00 -3.65 -19.05
C ASN A 386 1.10 -2.57 -19.68
N GLN A 387 1.00 -1.43 -19.04
CA GLN A 387 0.15 -0.30 -19.43
C GLN A 387 0.93 0.85 -20.12
N MET A 388 2.07 0.56 -20.71
CA MET A 388 2.89 1.57 -21.40
C MET A 388 2.13 2.30 -22.50
N ASP A 389 1.20 1.64 -23.20
CA ASP A 389 0.42 2.27 -24.26
C ASP A 389 -0.60 3.27 -23.70
N VAL A 390 -1.19 2.99 -22.55
CA VAL A 390 -2.03 3.93 -21.80
C VAL A 390 -1.24 5.18 -21.44
N LEU A 391 -0.09 5.01 -20.76
CA LEU A 391 0.71 6.12 -20.30
C LEU A 391 1.22 7.02 -21.43
N THR A 392 1.48 6.45 -22.58
CA THR A 392 1.99 7.19 -23.75
C THR A 392 0.90 7.60 -24.74
N GLY A 393 -0.37 7.37 -24.42
CA GLY A 393 -1.52 7.74 -25.25
C GLY A 393 -1.61 6.97 -26.57
N ARG A 394 -1.03 5.78 -26.65
CA ARG A 394 -1.04 4.92 -27.86
C ARG A 394 -2.19 3.91 -27.90
N GLY A 395 -2.82 3.66 -26.77
CA GLY A 395 -3.93 2.71 -26.66
C GLY A 395 -4.71 2.84 -25.36
N PRO A 396 -5.87 2.20 -25.26
CA PRO A 396 -6.65 2.13 -24.02
C PRO A 396 -5.98 1.17 -23.02
N SER A 397 -6.49 1.18 -21.78
CA SER A 397 -6.13 0.15 -20.81
C SER A 397 -6.49 -1.23 -21.33
N VAL A 398 -5.59 -2.18 -21.08
CA VAL A 398 -5.79 -3.60 -21.41
C VAL A 398 -6.34 -4.39 -20.23
N ARG A 399 -6.57 -3.73 -19.09
CA ARG A 399 -7.15 -4.35 -17.90
C ARG A 399 -8.68 -4.26 -17.97
N HIS A 400 -9.32 -5.38 -17.73
CA HIS A 400 -10.79 -5.49 -17.70
C HIS A 400 -11.32 -5.85 -16.30
N GLU A 401 -10.52 -6.48 -15.44
CA GLU A 401 -10.94 -7.00 -14.14
C GLU A 401 -10.19 -6.37 -12.96
N ILE A 402 -10.90 -6.25 -11.83
CA ILE A 402 -10.33 -6.01 -10.48
C ILE A 402 -10.93 -7.01 -9.51
N PHE A 403 -10.09 -7.73 -8.80
CA PHE A 403 -10.47 -8.64 -7.73
C PHE A 403 -10.35 -7.93 -6.38
N TYR A 404 -11.46 -7.79 -5.65
CA TYR A 404 -11.50 -7.11 -4.36
C TYR A 404 -11.39 -8.11 -3.22
N PHE A 405 -10.18 -8.32 -2.72
CA PHE A 405 -9.94 -9.19 -1.58
C PHE A 405 -9.99 -8.38 -0.27
N ALA A 406 -10.94 -8.69 0.61
CA ALA A 406 -10.97 -8.17 1.98
C ALA A 406 -10.41 -9.23 2.94
N GLY A 407 -9.13 -9.11 3.29
CA GLY A 407 -8.36 -10.21 3.84
C GLY A 407 -8.22 -11.33 2.80
N PRO A 408 -8.31 -12.62 3.18
CA PRO A 408 -8.18 -13.75 2.24
C PRO A 408 -9.45 -14.01 1.40
N ALA A 409 -10.55 -13.32 1.68
CA ALA A 409 -11.82 -13.57 1.05
C ALA A 409 -12.08 -12.65 -0.14
N LEU A 410 -12.47 -13.22 -1.29
CA LEU A 410 -12.93 -12.45 -2.44
C LEU A 410 -14.30 -11.84 -2.14
N GLY A 411 -14.34 -10.53 -1.95
CA GLY A 411 -15.55 -9.80 -1.59
C GLY A 411 -16.30 -9.24 -2.79
N ALA A 412 -15.59 -8.89 -3.85
CA ALA A 412 -16.18 -8.41 -5.08
C ALA A 412 -15.27 -8.68 -6.28
N LEU A 413 -15.85 -8.58 -7.47
CA LEU A 413 -15.16 -8.56 -8.75
C LEU A 413 -15.73 -7.43 -9.60
N ARG A 414 -14.87 -6.62 -10.19
CA ARG A 414 -15.23 -5.73 -11.29
C ARG A 414 -14.84 -6.38 -12.61
N HIS A 415 -15.75 -6.37 -13.59
CA HIS A 415 -15.46 -6.65 -14.99
C HIS A 415 -15.95 -5.46 -15.82
N ASP A 416 -15.02 -4.76 -16.47
CA ASP A 416 -15.28 -3.49 -17.18
C ASP A 416 -16.04 -2.47 -16.31
N ASN A 417 -17.28 -2.18 -16.65
CA ASN A 417 -18.13 -1.22 -15.95
C ASN A 417 -18.97 -1.84 -14.83
N PHE A 418 -18.97 -3.17 -14.72
CA PHE A 418 -19.86 -3.88 -13.80
C PHE A 418 -19.08 -4.48 -12.64
N LYS A 419 -19.58 -4.23 -11.43
CA LYS A 419 -19.04 -4.80 -10.19
C LYS A 419 -20.04 -5.77 -9.58
N PHE A 420 -19.55 -6.92 -9.18
CA PHE A 420 -20.31 -8.01 -8.55
C PHE A 420 -19.82 -8.14 -7.12
N GLN A 421 -20.73 -7.95 -6.15
CA GLN A 421 -20.42 -7.99 -4.73
C GLN A 421 -20.87 -9.33 -4.15
N PHE A 422 -19.94 -10.12 -3.63
CA PHE A 422 -20.21 -11.47 -3.08
C PHE A 422 -20.56 -11.44 -1.59
N PHE A 423 -20.01 -10.47 -0.85
CA PHE A 423 -20.41 -10.14 0.51
C PHE A 423 -20.32 -8.63 0.74
N GLN A 424 -20.99 -8.15 1.76
CA GLN A 424 -20.96 -6.74 2.16
C GLN A 424 -20.42 -6.57 3.57
N GLN A 425 -19.80 -5.42 3.84
CA GLN A 425 -19.30 -5.01 5.15
C GLN A 425 -19.86 -3.61 5.49
N PRO A 426 -21.15 -3.50 5.81
CA PRO A 426 -21.81 -2.21 5.99
C PRO A 426 -21.26 -1.39 7.16
N TYR A 427 -20.59 -2.03 8.11
CA TYR A 427 -20.01 -1.43 9.30
C TYR A 427 -18.47 -1.28 9.24
N GLY A 428 -17.90 -1.29 8.04
CA GLY A 428 -16.46 -1.23 7.83
C GLY A 428 -15.72 -2.54 8.13
N TRP A 429 -14.42 -2.50 8.13
CA TRP A 429 -13.58 -3.68 8.28
C TRP A 429 -13.65 -4.39 9.65
N PRO A 430 -13.95 -3.71 10.78
CA PRO A 430 -14.21 -4.41 12.04
C PRO A 430 -15.60 -5.05 12.10
N GLY A 431 -16.50 -4.71 11.16
CA GLY A 431 -17.89 -5.16 11.16
C GLY A 431 -18.08 -6.57 10.59
N GLU A 432 -19.29 -7.06 10.73
CA GLU A 432 -19.72 -8.35 10.20
C GLU A 432 -19.69 -8.36 8.66
N LYS A 433 -19.40 -9.53 8.08
CA LYS A 433 -19.54 -9.80 6.65
C LYS A 433 -20.90 -10.42 6.38
N ASP A 434 -21.72 -9.71 5.63
CA ASP A 434 -23.03 -10.20 5.18
C ASP A 434 -22.88 -10.89 3.81
N THR A 435 -23.06 -12.19 3.75
CA THR A 435 -23.06 -12.97 2.49
C THR A 435 -24.45 -13.02 1.87
N THR A 436 -24.50 -13.09 0.54
CA THR A 436 -25.75 -13.28 -0.21
C THR A 436 -25.73 -14.56 -1.00
N ASP A 437 -26.90 -15.17 -1.24
CA ASP A 437 -27.03 -16.30 -2.15
C ASP A 437 -26.69 -15.90 -3.59
N MET A 438 -27.10 -14.69 -3.97
CA MET A 438 -26.81 -14.11 -5.29
C MET A 438 -26.03 -12.83 -5.10
N PRO A 439 -24.89 -12.66 -5.80
CA PRO A 439 -24.14 -11.41 -5.75
C PRO A 439 -25.01 -10.22 -6.16
N THR A 440 -24.82 -9.07 -5.54
CA THR A 440 -25.40 -7.83 -6.06
C THR A 440 -24.52 -7.32 -7.19
N MET A 441 -25.13 -6.66 -8.17
CA MET A 441 -24.44 -6.12 -9.35
C MET A 441 -24.66 -4.62 -9.44
N VAL A 442 -23.59 -3.87 -9.73
CA VAL A 442 -23.60 -2.42 -9.90
C VAL A 442 -22.89 -2.05 -11.19
N ASN A 443 -23.45 -1.14 -11.99
CA ASN A 443 -22.70 -0.48 -13.04
C ASN A 443 -22.03 0.76 -12.46
N ILE A 444 -20.74 0.68 -12.16
CA ILE A 444 -19.98 1.76 -11.48
C ILE A 444 -19.71 2.99 -12.37
N ARG A 445 -20.07 2.96 -13.66
CA ARG A 445 -20.10 4.15 -14.53
C ARG A 445 -21.42 4.90 -14.45
N GLN A 446 -22.50 4.23 -14.03
CA GLN A 446 -23.81 4.82 -13.78
C GLN A 446 -24.03 5.14 -12.31
N ASP A 447 -23.46 4.31 -11.42
CA ASP A 447 -23.52 4.45 -9.97
C ASP A 447 -22.10 4.33 -9.35
N PRO A 448 -21.23 5.34 -9.53
CA PRO A 448 -19.85 5.30 -9.05
C PRO A 448 -19.73 5.29 -7.53
N PHE A 449 -20.82 5.60 -6.83
CA PHE A 449 -20.87 5.66 -5.37
C PHE A 449 -21.56 4.44 -4.75
N GLU A 450 -21.87 3.42 -5.57
CA GLU A 450 -22.48 2.16 -5.11
C GLU A 450 -23.74 2.39 -4.25
N ARG A 451 -24.61 3.32 -4.68
CA ARG A 451 -25.90 3.61 -4.01
C ARG A 451 -26.96 2.55 -4.30
N THR A 452 -26.70 1.67 -5.25
CA THR A 452 -27.54 0.50 -5.53
C THR A 452 -27.86 -0.23 -4.23
N PRO A 453 -29.10 -0.74 -4.08
CA PRO A 453 -29.60 -1.27 -2.82
C PRO A 453 -28.68 -2.30 -2.16
N SER A 454 -28.44 -2.10 -0.85
CA SER A 454 -27.76 -3.11 -0.06
C SER A 454 -28.72 -4.26 0.29
N ILE A 455 -28.15 -5.44 0.62
CA ILE A 455 -28.88 -6.64 1.00
C ILE A 455 -29.81 -6.42 2.21
N ARG A 456 -29.51 -5.51 3.09
CA ARG A 456 -30.25 -5.27 4.36
C ARG A 456 -31.52 -4.43 4.21
N GLY A 457 -32.19 -4.46 3.08
CA GLY A 457 -33.61 -4.17 3.03
C GLY A 457 -34.10 -2.71 3.17
N GLU A 458 -33.28 -1.77 3.63
CA GLU A 458 -33.71 -0.37 3.74
C GLU A 458 -34.04 0.25 2.38
N SER A 459 -33.48 -0.33 1.35
CA SER A 459 -33.54 0.18 0.00
C SER A 459 -34.42 -0.65 -0.94
N LEU A 460 -34.58 -1.96 -0.70
CA LEU A 460 -35.40 -2.82 -1.55
C LEU A 460 -36.86 -2.39 -1.60
N ASN A 461 -37.38 -1.86 -0.50
CA ASN A 461 -38.76 -1.36 -0.42
C ASN A 461 -38.95 -0.02 -1.16
N ASN A 462 -37.88 0.79 -1.31
CA ASN A 462 -37.97 2.13 -1.89
C ASN A 462 -37.42 2.21 -3.32
N MET A 463 -36.51 1.30 -3.72
CA MET A 463 -35.89 1.29 -5.06
C MET A 463 -36.01 -0.06 -5.77
N GLY A 464 -36.59 -1.08 -5.10
CA GLY A 464 -36.50 -2.48 -5.50
C GLY A 464 -37.11 -2.83 -6.86
N GLY A 465 -38.20 -2.19 -7.23
CA GLY A 465 -38.87 -2.51 -8.49
C GLY A 465 -38.03 -2.28 -9.73
N GLY A 466 -37.45 -1.10 -9.88
CA GLY A 466 -36.61 -0.76 -11.02
C GLY A 466 -35.31 -1.54 -11.07
N TYR A 467 -34.63 -1.72 -9.92
CA TYR A 467 -33.38 -2.47 -9.87
C TYR A 467 -33.58 -3.94 -10.21
N MET A 468 -34.51 -4.64 -9.54
CA MET A 468 -34.72 -6.07 -9.72
C MET A 468 -35.42 -6.42 -11.02
N ASN A 469 -36.45 -5.66 -11.40
CA ASN A 469 -37.29 -6.02 -12.55
C ASN A 469 -36.78 -5.47 -13.88
N ASP A 470 -35.94 -4.45 -13.86
CA ASP A 470 -35.45 -3.81 -15.07
C ASP A 470 -33.93 -4.01 -15.22
N PHE A 471 -33.11 -3.39 -14.36
CA PHE A 471 -31.66 -3.43 -14.49
C PHE A 471 -31.11 -4.87 -14.29
N MET A 472 -31.38 -5.48 -13.15
CA MET A 472 -30.84 -6.79 -12.81
C MET A 472 -31.29 -7.88 -13.78
N ALA A 473 -32.56 -7.87 -14.20
CA ALA A 473 -33.09 -8.84 -15.14
C ALA A 473 -32.46 -8.73 -16.53
N ARG A 474 -32.20 -7.50 -17.02
CA ARG A 474 -31.56 -7.27 -18.33
C ARG A 474 -30.08 -7.59 -18.34
N GLU A 475 -29.39 -7.38 -17.24
CA GLU A 475 -27.93 -7.52 -17.12
C GLU A 475 -27.52 -8.86 -16.49
N PHE A 476 -28.47 -9.72 -16.15
CA PHE A 476 -28.23 -10.98 -15.43
C PHE A 476 -27.21 -11.90 -16.13
N TRP A 477 -27.18 -11.90 -17.44
CA TRP A 477 -26.25 -12.70 -18.23
C TRP A 477 -24.78 -12.38 -17.95
N ARG A 478 -24.46 -11.20 -17.37
CA ARG A 478 -23.09 -10.79 -17.02
C ARG A 478 -22.49 -11.60 -15.89
N PHE A 479 -23.28 -12.31 -15.09
CA PHE A 479 -22.76 -13.22 -14.10
C PHE A 479 -21.88 -14.32 -14.69
N VAL A 480 -22.10 -14.69 -15.96
CA VAL A 480 -21.25 -15.65 -16.69
C VAL A 480 -19.83 -15.09 -16.83
N LEU A 481 -19.65 -13.79 -17.10
CA LEU A 481 -18.34 -13.16 -17.20
C LEU A 481 -17.63 -13.16 -15.84
N ALA A 482 -18.35 -12.80 -14.77
CA ALA A 482 -17.79 -12.82 -13.42
C ALA A 482 -17.35 -14.24 -13.00
N GLN A 483 -18.15 -15.27 -13.32
CA GLN A 483 -17.78 -16.66 -13.06
C GLN A 483 -16.56 -17.09 -13.86
N GLN A 484 -16.42 -16.62 -15.11
CA GLN A 484 -15.27 -16.94 -15.95
C GLN A 484 -13.99 -16.33 -15.37
N ASP A 485 -14.00 -15.04 -15.00
CA ASP A 485 -12.82 -14.36 -14.43
C ASP A 485 -12.35 -15.04 -13.12
N VAL A 486 -13.29 -15.39 -12.23
CA VAL A 486 -12.97 -16.12 -10.99
C VAL A 486 -12.41 -17.51 -11.28
N ALA A 487 -12.98 -18.23 -12.28
CA ALA A 487 -12.48 -19.53 -12.68
C ALA A 487 -11.07 -19.46 -13.28
N ASP A 488 -10.80 -18.43 -14.09
CA ASP A 488 -9.48 -18.22 -14.69
C ASP A 488 -8.43 -17.86 -13.63
N LEU A 489 -8.77 -17.00 -12.67
CA LEU A 489 -7.91 -16.74 -11.52
C LEU A 489 -7.63 -18.04 -10.74
N ALA A 490 -8.65 -18.84 -10.44
CA ALA A 490 -8.51 -20.08 -9.69
C ALA A 490 -7.62 -21.11 -10.41
N LYS A 491 -7.70 -21.20 -11.74
CA LYS A 491 -6.82 -22.07 -12.55
C LYS A 491 -5.36 -21.71 -12.38
N THR A 492 -5.02 -20.41 -12.30
CA THR A 492 -3.63 -19.99 -12.13
C THR A 492 -3.03 -20.45 -10.80
N ALA A 493 -3.85 -20.66 -9.76
CA ALA A 493 -3.41 -21.15 -8.46
C ALA A 493 -2.98 -22.63 -8.47
N ILE A 494 -3.30 -23.39 -9.52
CA ILE A 494 -2.82 -24.77 -9.72
C ILE A 494 -1.31 -24.75 -9.99
N ASP A 495 -0.87 -23.90 -10.92
CA ASP A 495 0.54 -23.81 -11.32
C ASP A 495 1.35 -22.87 -10.41
N PHE A 496 0.69 -21.91 -9.79
CA PHE A 496 1.25 -20.89 -8.92
C PHE A 496 0.45 -20.80 -7.61
N PRO A 497 0.59 -21.80 -6.72
CA PRO A 497 -0.13 -21.83 -5.44
C PRO A 497 0.33 -20.70 -4.52
N PRO A 498 -0.49 -20.28 -3.54
CA PRO A 498 -0.08 -19.30 -2.55
C PRO A 498 1.25 -19.66 -1.89
N MET A 499 2.15 -18.70 -1.77
CA MET A 499 3.52 -18.92 -1.25
C MET A 499 3.54 -19.16 0.25
N GLN A 500 2.54 -18.65 0.97
CA GLN A 500 2.31 -18.88 2.40
C GLN A 500 0.81 -18.77 2.72
N ALA A 501 0.43 -19.23 3.90
CA ALA A 501 -0.93 -19.05 4.39
C ALA A 501 -1.23 -17.55 4.57
N PRO A 502 -2.43 -17.10 4.20
CA PRO A 502 -2.80 -15.69 4.35
C PRO A 502 -2.83 -15.29 5.83
N ALA A 503 -2.28 -14.13 6.13
CA ALA A 503 -2.36 -13.52 7.45
C ALA A 503 -3.80 -13.04 7.73
N SER A 504 -4.21 -13.08 9.01
CA SER A 504 -5.49 -12.52 9.45
C SER A 504 -5.41 -12.10 10.92
N PHE A 505 -6.21 -11.11 11.31
CA PHE A 505 -6.34 -10.70 12.72
C PHE A 505 -7.20 -11.67 13.55
N ASN A 506 -7.93 -12.57 12.91
CA ASN A 506 -8.71 -13.57 13.62
C ASN A 506 -7.80 -14.73 14.10
N LEU A 507 -8.26 -15.50 15.07
CA LEU A 507 -7.50 -16.58 15.68
C LEU A 507 -7.33 -17.81 14.78
N GLU A 508 -7.76 -17.77 13.52
CA GLU A 508 -7.70 -18.92 12.61
C GLU A 508 -6.26 -19.35 12.29
N ALA A 509 -5.34 -18.42 12.21
CA ALA A 509 -3.91 -18.72 12.04
C ALA A 509 -3.38 -19.50 13.26
N VAL A 510 -3.70 -19.01 14.47
CA VAL A 510 -3.32 -19.66 15.74
C VAL A 510 -3.95 -21.05 15.87
N LYS A 511 -5.23 -21.17 15.53
CA LYS A 511 -5.94 -22.47 15.53
C LYS A 511 -5.29 -23.48 14.59
N ARG A 512 -4.94 -23.06 13.36
CA ARG A 512 -4.23 -23.93 12.39
C ARG A 512 -2.88 -24.37 12.92
N GLU A 513 -2.07 -23.45 13.44
CA GLU A 513 -0.77 -23.79 14.02
C GLU A 513 -0.88 -24.81 15.16
N ILE A 514 -1.86 -24.61 16.05
CA ILE A 514 -2.14 -25.57 17.14
C ILE A 514 -2.55 -26.91 16.57
N GLN A 515 -3.45 -26.94 15.58
CA GLN A 515 -3.91 -28.20 14.96
C GLN A 515 -2.78 -28.94 14.25
N GLU A 516 -1.88 -28.23 13.57
CA GLU A 516 -0.71 -28.83 12.94
C GLU A 516 0.25 -29.42 13.97
N LYS A 517 0.53 -28.69 15.06
CA LYS A 517 1.36 -29.19 16.17
C LYS A 517 0.73 -30.43 16.84
N ILE A 518 -0.59 -30.44 17.05
CA ILE A 518 -1.30 -31.60 17.57
C ILE A 518 -1.15 -32.79 16.63
N LYS A 519 -1.33 -32.60 15.31
CA LYS A 519 -1.17 -33.70 14.32
C LYS A 519 0.27 -34.24 14.31
N GLN A 520 1.28 -33.38 14.40
CA GLN A 520 2.68 -33.79 14.45
C GLN A 520 2.99 -34.61 15.71
N HIS A 521 2.41 -34.28 16.87
CA HIS A 521 2.61 -35.01 18.12
C HIS A 521 1.76 -36.30 18.18
N ALA A 522 0.59 -36.35 17.52
CA ALA A 522 -0.25 -37.54 17.47
C ALA A 522 0.23 -38.59 16.44
N GLY A 523 1.14 -38.23 15.54
CA GLY A 523 1.79 -39.11 14.57
C GLY A 523 3.12 -39.70 15.03
N GLN A 524 3.58 -39.33 16.24
CA GLN A 524 4.70 -39.97 16.94
C GLN A 524 4.21 -40.95 17.99
#